data_12e4c8d321f85fb4abf89e8378481996
#
_entry.id   12e4c8d321f85fb4abf89e8378481996
#
_cell.length_a   1.000
_cell.length_b   1.000
_cell.length_c   1.000
_cell.angle_alpha   90.00
_cell.angle_beta   90.00
_cell.angle_gamma   90.00
#
_symmetry.space_group_name_H-M   'P 1'
#
loop_
_entity.id
_entity.type
_entity.pdbx_description
1 polymer ?
#
loop_
_entity_poly.entity_id
_entity_poly.type
_entity_poly.pdbx_seq_one_letter_code
_entity_poly.pdbx_strand_id
1 'polypeptide(L)'
;DLLSTIQLNGITLLSLLFLMIEIFPFIVCMMEYFDKKKIVGKEDKKSLRNCFVIILFAWIMAYLALFPGVYATDAPYWYHEFLRKDIPISSQWSPVYCGIFYLFVNSGKLFFDNYSIGFAVFTLLQMSISLYVIWNILSFINDKTNKTLVILSTLFFLLPMHVILSLTSAQDSIFTASFAMVVLLLIEYLLDEQFLDKKNTIKLFLWMFLMCVIRNNGVYVLAFVLLTALLLKARRKLLMLLTSVIILVAVYQGPVYALCGVQKGTALREMLSLPL
;
A
#
# COMPACT_ATOMS: atom_id res chain seq x y z
N ASP A 1 -4.08 22.52 -14.57
CA ASP A 1 -2.88 21.96 -15.24
C ASP A 1 -1.87 21.52 -14.19
N LEU A 2 -1.89 20.22 -13.84
CA LEU A 2 -0.89 19.63 -12.95
C LEU A 2 0.54 19.79 -13.50
N LEU A 3 0.69 19.95 -14.82
CA LEU A 3 1.96 20.23 -15.50
C LEU A 3 2.44 21.67 -15.30
N SER A 4 1.56 22.61 -14.93
CA SER A 4 1.97 24.00 -14.64
C SER A 4 2.42 24.21 -13.20
N THR A 5 2.04 23.33 -12.27
CA THR A 5 2.51 23.34 -10.87
C THR A 5 3.80 22.54 -10.66
N ILE A 6 4.02 21.50 -11.43
CA ILE A 6 5.35 20.91 -11.56
C ILE A 6 6.04 21.72 -12.67
N GLN A 7 6.53 22.90 -12.32
CA GLN A 7 7.56 23.51 -13.15
C GLN A 7 8.69 22.48 -13.18
N LEU A 8 8.78 21.74 -14.28
CA LEU A 8 9.97 20.98 -14.66
C LEU A 8 11.07 22.02 -14.95
N ASN A 9 11.43 22.77 -13.92
CA ASN A 9 12.61 23.61 -13.90
C ASN A 9 13.79 22.65 -13.98
N GLY A 10 14.82 23.01 -14.71
CA GLY A 10 16.06 22.26 -14.73
C GLY A 10 16.57 21.88 -13.32
N ILE A 11 16.22 22.65 -12.29
CA ILE A 11 16.47 22.40 -10.87
C ILE A 11 15.70 21.15 -10.37
N THR A 12 14.45 20.94 -10.73
CA THR A 12 13.66 19.76 -10.30
C THR A 12 14.18 18.50 -10.97
N LEU A 13 14.57 18.60 -12.25
CA LEU A 13 15.18 17.50 -12.98
C LEU A 13 16.57 17.15 -12.42
N LEU A 14 17.37 18.16 -12.08
CA LEU A 14 18.65 18.02 -11.40
C LEU A 14 18.51 17.40 -10.02
N SER A 15 17.49 17.81 -9.24
CA SER A 15 17.21 17.25 -7.91
C SER A 15 16.80 15.78 -7.99
N LEU A 16 15.98 15.40 -8.99
CA LEU A 16 15.60 14.01 -9.23
C LEU A 16 16.80 13.16 -9.69
N LEU A 17 17.63 13.70 -10.58
CA LEU A 17 18.88 13.06 -11.00
C LEU A 17 19.85 12.90 -9.82
N PHE A 18 19.99 13.93 -8.98
CA PHE A 18 20.83 13.89 -7.79
C PHE A 18 20.34 12.83 -6.78
N LEU A 19 19.02 12.79 -6.55
CA LEU A 19 18.38 11.78 -5.70
C LEU A 19 18.60 10.35 -6.26
N MET A 20 18.50 10.17 -7.58
CA MET A 20 18.80 8.89 -8.24
C MET A 20 20.28 8.51 -8.10
N ILE A 21 21.19 9.47 -8.24
CA ILE A 21 22.64 9.25 -8.10
C ILE A 21 22.99 8.90 -6.65
N GLU A 22 22.30 9.46 -5.64
CA GLU A 22 22.54 9.13 -4.24
C GLU A 22 21.92 7.78 -3.84
N ILE A 23 20.71 7.49 -4.31
CA ILE A 23 19.99 6.24 -3.97
C ILE A 23 20.60 5.03 -4.69
N PHE A 24 21.01 5.19 -5.95
CA PHE A 24 21.54 4.08 -6.76
C PHE A 24 22.77 3.39 -6.15
N PRO A 25 23.85 4.11 -5.72
CA PRO A 25 24.99 3.49 -5.05
C PRO A 25 24.59 2.80 -3.73
N PHE A 26 23.65 3.37 -2.98
CA PHE A 26 23.14 2.76 -1.76
C PHE A 26 22.44 1.42 -2.05
N ILE A 27 21.60 1.37 -3.09
CA ILE A 27 20.95 0.12 -3.55
C ILE A 27 22.01 -0.89 -4.01
N VAL A 28 22.99 -0.46 -4.81
CA VAL A 28 24.07 -1.34 -5.29
C VAL A 28 24.91 -1.86 -4.14
N CYS A 29 25.32 -1.01 -3.20
CA CYS A 29 26.04 -1.42 -1.98
C CYS A 29 25.25 -2.39 -1.13
N MET A 30 23.93 -2.17 -0.98
CA MET A 30 23.03 -3.09 -0.31
C MET A 30 22.98 -4.44 -1.04
N MET A 31 22.83 -4.44 -2.36
CA MET A 31 22.82 -5.67 -3.17
C MET A 31 24.15 -6.42 -3.06
N GLU A 32 25.30 -5.74 -3.19
CA GLU A 32 26.63 -6.34 -3.01
C GLU A 32 26.85 -6.85 -1.58
N TYR A 33 26.36 -6.15 -0.56
CA TYR A 33 26.42 -6.59 0.83
C TYR A 33 25.64 -7.88 1.03
N PHE A 34 24.44 -7.98 0.44
CA PHE A 34 23.63 -9.20 0.50
C PHE A 34 24.23 -10.34 -0.34
N ASP A 35 24.82 -10.05 -1.48
CA ASP A 35 25.43 -11.05 -2.38
C ASP A 35 26.72 -11.66 -1.79
N LYS A 36 27.57 -10.82 -1.17
CA LYS A 36 28.81 -11.25 -0.50
C LYS A 36 28.58 -12.05 0.79
N LYS A 37 27.49 -11.81 1.48
CA LYS A 37 27.05 -12.64 2.60
C LYS A 37 26.04 -13.65 2.09
N LYS A 38 26.50 -14.83 1.67
CA LYS A 38 25.70 -16.06 1.74
C LYS A 38 25.37 -16.31 3.22
N ILE A 39 24.42 -15.53 3.75
CA ILE A 39 23.94 -15.69 5.11
C ILE A 39 23.00 -16.89 5.04
N VAL A 40 23.51 -18.04 5.38
CA VAL A 40 22.70 -19.19 5.79
C VAL A 40 22.04 -18.71 7.09
N GLY A 41 20.88 -18.04 6.96
CA GLY A 41 20.09 -17.63 8.09
C GLY A 41 19.68 -18.87 8.86
N LYS A 42 20.17 -19.02 10.09
CA LYS A 42 19.57 -19.98 11.00
C LYS A 42 18.21 -19.40 11.35
N GLU A 43 17.12 -20.01 10.84
CA GLU A 43 15.74 -19.64 11.20
C GLU A 43 15.60 -19.53 12.73
N ASP A 44 15.62 -18.34 13.28
CA ASP A 44 15.32 -18.09 14.70
C ASP A 44 13.83 -17.73 14.83
N LYS A 45 12.96 -18.73 14.70
CA LYS A 45 11.50 -18.59 14.82
C LYS A 45 11.08 -17.98 16.16
N LYS A 46 11.85 -18.22 17.23
CA LYS A 46 11.57 -17.67 18.56
C LYS A 46 11.83 -16.15 18.59
N SER A 47 12.96 -15.72 18.03
CA SER A 47 13.31 -14.31 17.95
C SER A 47 12.32 -13.56 17.06
N LEU A 48 11.97 -14.09 15.88
CA LEU A 48 10.98 -13.52 14.97
C LEU A 48 9.62 -13.32 15.68
N ARG A 49 9.12 -14.36 16.36
CA ARG A 49 7.85 -14.28 17.09
C ARG A 49 7.90 -13.23 18.20
N ASN A 50 8.99 -13.15 18.95
CA ASN A 50 9.12 -12.16 20.02
C ASN A 50 9.15 -10.73 19.47
N CYS A 51 9.88 -10.48 18.38
CA CYS A 51 9.90 -9.20 17.68
C CYS A 51 8.50 -8.79 17.20
N PHE A 52 7.76 -9.71 16.59
CA PHE A 52 6.40 -9.43 16.14
C PHE A 52 5.43 -9.18 17.30
N VAL A 53 5.53 -9.93 18.40
CA VAL A 53 4.71 -9.71 19.61
C VAL A 53 4.95 -8.32 20.20
N ILE A 54 6.19 -7.83 20.20
CA ILE A 54 6.52 -6.47 20.66
C ILE A 54 5.82 -5.42 19.77
N ILE A 55 5.88 -5.58 18.45
CA ILE A 55 5.18 -4.68 17.50
C ILE A 55 3.67 -4.73 17.75
N LEU A 56 3.11 -5.94 17.81
CA LEU A 56 1.67 -6.14 18.03
C LEU A 56 1.21 -5.47 19.34
N PHE A 57 1.95 -5.67 20.44
CA PHE A 57 1.63 -5.06 21.73
C PHE A 57 1.66 -3.53 21.63
N ALA A 58 2.73 -2.95 21.08
CA ALA A 58 2.85 -1.50 20.91
C ALA A 58 1.73 -0.92 20.05
N TRP A 59 1.36 -1.60 18.96
CA TRP A 59 0.30 -1.17 18.06
C TRP A 59 -1.10 -1.28 18.71
N ILE A 60 -1.35 -2.32 19.52
CA ILE A 60 -2.59 -2.44 20.29
C ILE A 60 -2.68 -1.30 21.31
N MET A 61 -1.61 -0.97 22.01
CA MET A 61 -1.59 0.15 22.96
C MET A 61 -1.85 1.48 22.26
N ALA A 62 -1.26 1.69 21.09
CA ALA A 62 -1.52 2.88 20.28
C ALA A 62 -2.98 2.93 19.77
N TYR A 63 -3.54 1.80 19.34
CA TYR A 63 -4.94 1.71 18.96
C TYR A 63 -5.89 2.07 20.10
N LEU A 64 -5.63 1.56 21.30
CA LEU A 64 -6.42 1.90 22.49
C LEU A 64 -6.31 3.38 22.87
N ALA A 65 -5.12 3.96 22.74
CA ALA A 65 -4.89 5.38 23.02
C ALA A 65 -5.55 6.31 22.00
N LEU A 66 -5.65 5.89 20.72
CA LEU A 66 -6.22 6.67 19.62
C LEU A 66 -7.63 6.22 19.24
N PHE A 67 -8.27 5.38 20.08
CA PHE A 67 -9.62 4.88 19.79
C PHE A 67 -10.61 6.02 19.47
N PRO A 68 -11.43 5.88 18.43
CA PRO A 68 -11.65 4.75 17.50
C PRO A 68 -10.70 4.72 16.28
N GLY A 69 -9.69 5.55 16.25
CA GLY A 69 -8.75 5.81 15.17
C GLY A 69 -8.61 7.29 14.88
N VAL A 70 -7.85 7.64 13.86
CA VAL A 70 -7.57 9.01 13.44
C VAL A 70 -8.34 9.30 12.14
N TYR A 71 -9.23 10.28 12.15
CA TYR A 71 -9.92 10.70 10.94
C TYR A 71 -8.96 11.47 10.02
N ALA A 72 -8.84 11.02 8.77
CA ALA A 72 -8.21 11.82 7.73
C ALA A 72 -9.08 13.04 7.41
N THR A 73 -8.45 14.13 6.97
CA THR A 73 -9.13 15.38 6.60
C THR A 73 -10.21 15.16 5.53
N ASP A 74 -9.99 14.19 4.63
CA ASP A 74 -10.90 13.91 3.51
C ASP A 74 -12.04 12.93 3.89
N ALA A 75 -11.96 12.26 5.05
CA ALA A 75 -12.93 11.24 5.45
C ALA A 75 -14.39 11.74 5.49
N PRO A 76 -14.69 12.97 5.95
CA PRO A 76 -16.04 13.50 5.89
C PRO A 76 -16.57 13.61 4.46
N TYR A 77 -15.73 13.99 3.50
CA TYR A 77 -16.13 14.10 2.08
C TYR A 77 -16.48 12.73 1.51
N TRP A 78 -15.69 11.70 1.77
CA TRP A 78 -15.95 10.32 1.30
C TRP A 78 -17.26 9.79 1.86
N TYR A 79 -17.50 10.02 3.14
CA TYR A 79 -18.73 9.60 3.79
C TYR A 79 -19.95 10.30 3.21
N HIS A 80 -19.87 11.61 2.99
CA HIS A 80 -20.95 12.39 2.41
C HIS A 80 -21.24 12.06 0.95
N GLU A 81 -20.26 11.73 0.15
CA GLU A 81 -20.47 11.29 -1.25
C GLU A 81 -21.37 10.05 -1.33
N PHE A 82 -21.25 9.12 -0.39
CA PHE A 82 -22.09 7.92 -0.34
C PHE A 82 -23.46 8.15 0.32
N LEU A 83 -23.59 9.16 1.17
CA LEU A 83 -24.88 9.55 1.75
C LEU A 83 -25.78 10.34 0.77
N ARG A 84 -25.17 11.17 -0.06
CA ARG A 84 -25.88 12.07 -0.95
C ARG A 84 -26.14 11.39 -2.27
N LYS A 85 -27.39 10.99 -2.48
CA LYS A 85 -27.86 10.39 -3.73
C LYS A 85 -27.95 11.35 -4.92
N ASP A 86 -27.91 12.65 -4.65
CA ASP A 86 -27.98 13.73 -5.64
C ASP A 86 -26.63 14.11 -6.24
N ILE A 87 -25.53 13.66 -5.66
CA ILE A 87 -24.16 13.90 -6.15
C ILE A 87 -23.57 12.59 -6.67
N PRO A 88 -23.07 12.57 -7.90
CA PRO A 88 -22.39 11.40 -8.42
C PRO A 88 -21.08 11.14 -7.66
N ILE A 89 -20.76 9.87 -7.44
CA ILE A 89 -19.51 9.45 -6.81
C ILE A 89 -18.34 9.89 -7.70
N SER A 90 -17.35 10.56 -7.12
CA SER A 90 -16.16 11.01 -7.82
C SER A 90 -15.08 9.92 -7.86
N SER A 91 -14.37 9.81 -8.97
CA SER A 91 -13.17 8.96 -9.05
C SER A 91 -11.91 9.60 -8.45
N GLN A 92 -12.01 10.78 -7.85
CA GLN A 92 -10.90 11.46 -7.19
C GLN A 92 -10.32 10.58 -6.07
N TRP A 93 -11.23 9.97 -5.30
CA TRP A 93 -10.87 8.91 -4.34
C TRP A 93 -11.36 7.55 -4.87
N SER A 94 -10.77 6.46 -4.36
CA SER A 94 -11.23 5.14 -4.75
C SER A 94 -12.68 4.90 -4.30
N PRO A 95 -13.64 4.70 -5.21
CA PRO A 95 -15.01 4.40 -4.83
C PRO A 95 -15.15 3.13 -3.98
N VAL A 96 -14.30 2.13 -4.22
CA VAL A 96 -14.30 0.89 -3.44
C VAL A 96 -13.84 1.16 -2.01
N TYR A 97 -12.76 1.92 -1.83
CA TYR A 97 -12.30 2.28 -0.49
C TYR A 97 -13.35 3.09 0.28
N CYS A 98 -13.89 4.13 -0.36
CA CYS A 98 -14.93 4.98 0.22
C CYS A 98 -16.19 4.16 0.56
N GLY A 99 -16.59 3.23 -0.32
CA GLY A 99 -17.72 2.34 -0.09
C GLY A 99 -17.50 1.39 1.09
N ILE A 100 -16.32 0.78 1.21
CA ILE A 100 -15.96 -0.06 2.36
C ILE A 100 -15.97 0.77 3.64
N PHE A 101 -15.34 1.94 3.64
CA PHE A 101 -15.35 2.87 4.77
C PHE A 101 -16.79 3.20 5.22
N TYR A 102 -17.64 3.62 4.27
CA TYR A 102 -19.05 3.92 4.52
C TYR A 102 -19.79 2.73 5.11
N LEU A 103 -19.61 1.53 4.54
CA LEU A 103 -20.28 0.31 5.03
C LEU A 103 -19.90 0.00 6.48
N PHE A 104 -18.62 0.09 6.83
CA PHE A 104 -18.18 -0.15 8.21
C PHE A 104 -18.72 0.90 9.18
N VAL A 105 -18.58 2.17 8.86
CA VAL A 105 -19.06 3.27 9.72
C VAL A 105 -20.56 3.19 9.91
N ASN A 106 -21.31 2.93 8.83
CA ASN A 106 -22.78 2.83 8.90
C ASN A 106 -23.25 1.55 9.59
N SER A 107 -22.52 0.44 9.47
CA SER A 107 -22.84 -0.79 10.23
C SER A 107 -22.70 -0.58 11.74
N GLY A 108 -21.74 0.22 12.19
CA GLY A 108 -21.63 0.62 13.60
C GLY A 108 -22.87 1.37 14.08
N LYS A 109 -23.40 2.28 13.25
CA LYS A 109 -24.68 2.96 13.55
C LYS A 109 -25.86 1.99 13.56
N LEU A 110 -25.91 1.08 12.59
CA LEU A 110 -27.04 0.15 12.45
C LEU A 110 -27.12 -0.85 13.61
N PHE A 111 -25.98 -1.44 14.02
CA PHE A 111 -25.97 -2.52 15.02
C PHE A 111 -25.78 -2.03 16.46
N PHE A 112 -25.11 -0.89 16.65
CA PHE A 112 -24.71 -0.39 17.97
C PHE A 112 -25.19 1.04 18.25
N ASP A 113 -25.93 1.64 17.32
CA ASP A 113 -26.34 3.06 17.36
C ASP A 113 -25.14 4.04 17.53
N ASN A 114 -23.96 3.64 17.06
CA ASN A 114 -22.73 4.40 17.27
C ASN A 114 -21.77 4.29 16.08
N TYR A 115 -21.55 5.39 15.36
CA TYR A 115 -20.61 5.47 14.23
C TYR A 115 -19.16 5.18 14.62
N SER A 116 -18.74 5.55 15.85
CA SER A 116 -17.37 5.34 16.32
C SER A 116 -17.00 3.86 16.41
N ILE A 117 -17.96 2.99 16.73
CA ILE A 117 -17.72 1.55 16.76
C ILE A 117 -17.44 1.02 15.35
N GLY A 118 -18.23 1.45 14.37
CA GLY A 118 -17.98 1.07 12.97
C GLY A 118 -16.62 1.55 12.46
N PHE A 119 -16.26 2.78 12.82
CA PHE A 119 -14.93 3.32 12.49
C PHE A 119 -13.80 2.55 13.20
N ALA A 120 -13.97 2.20 14.47
CA ALA A 120 -13.00 1.39 15.22
C ALA A 120 -12.77 0.02 14.56
N VAL A 121 -13.83 -0.64 14.11
CA VAL A 121 -13.69 -1.93 13.40
C VAL A 121 -12.95 -1.75 12.05
N PHE A 122 -13.24 -0.67 11.34
CA PHE A 122 -12.55 -0.36 10.09
C PHE A 122 -11.04 -0.12 10.30
N THR A 123 -10.67 0.69 11.29
CA THR A 123 -9.25 0.96 11.61
C THR A 123 -8.54 -0.28 12.12
N LEU A 124 -9.23 -1.14 12.88
CA LEU A 124 -8.70 -2.44 13.30
C LEU A 124 -8.42 -3.36 12.10
N LEU A 125 -9.30 -3.37 11.10
CA LEU A 125 -9.09 -4.11 9.85
C LEU A 125 -7.83 -3.59 9.11
N GLN A 126 -7.69 -2.28 8.96
CA GLN A 126 -6.50 -1.67 8.32
C GLN A 126 -5.21 -2.02 9.07
N MET A 127 -5.24 -1.91 10.41
CA MET A 127 -4.12 -2.28 11.27
C MET A 127 -3.76 -3.78 11.10
N SER A 128 -4.76 -4.65 11.01
CA SER A 128 -4.55 -6.09 10.82
C SER A 128 -3.91 -6.41 9.46
N ILE A 129 -4.32 -5.72 8.40
CA ILE A 129 -3.71 -5.83 7.07
C ILE A 129 -2.23 -5.40 7.14
N SER A 130 -1.94 -4.27 7.77
CA SER A 130 -0.57 -3.75 7.92
C SER A 130 0.30 -4.71 8.74
N LEU A 131 -0.20 -5.23 9.86
CA LEU A 131 0.49 -6.22 10.69
C LEU A 131 0.76 -7.53 9.94
N TYR A 132 -0.18 -7.99 9.10
CA TYR A 132 0.02 -9.15 8.25
C TYR A 132 1.18 -8.93 7.26
N VAL A 133 1.26 -7.75 6.65
CA VAL A 133 2.37 -7.40 5.74
C VAL A 133 3.69 -7.32 6.49
N ILE A 134 3.72 -6.67 7.66
CA ILE A 134 4.91 -6.59 8.53
C ILE A 134 5.40 -7.98 8.92
N TRP A 135 4.49 -8.90 9.28
CA TRP A 135 4.86 -10.29 9.57
C TRP A 135 5.56 -10.96 8.38
N ASN A 136 5.02 -10.80 7.15
CA ASN A 136 5.65 -11.38 5.96
C ASN A 136 7.03 -10.76 5.69
N ILE A 137 7.19 -9.45 5.86
CA ILE A 137 8.49 -8.76 5.71
C ILE A 137 9.49 -9.26 6.75
N LEU A 138 9.11 -9.33 8.02
CA LEU A 138 10.00 -9.81 9.08
C LEU A 138 10.37 -11.30 8.89
N SER A 139 9.42 -12.13 8.43
CA SER A 139 9.68 -13.53 8.08
C SER A 139 10.70 -13.63 6.96
N PHE A 140 10.53 -12.89 5.88
CA PHE A 140 11.47 -12.84 4.77
C PHE A 140 12.88 -12.41 5.23
N ILE A 141 12.97 -11.35 6.03
CA ILE A 141 14.24 -10.87 6.57
C ILE A 141 14.89 -11.93 7.46
N ASN A 142 14.11 -12.59 8.33
CA ASN A 142 14.61 -13.67 9.20
C ASN A 142 15.15 -14.85 8.42
N ASP A 143 14.48 -15.21 7.31
CA ASP A 143 14.86 -16.38 6.48
C ASP A 143 16.07 -16.09 5.58
N LYS A 144 16.25 -14.85 5.17
CA LYS A 144 17.28 -14.44 4.19
C LYS A 144 18.47 -13.71 4.81
N THR A 145 18.39 -13.28 6.09
CA THR A 145 19.39 -12.42 6.70
C THR A 145 19.76 -12.86 8.11
N ASN A 146 20.19 -11.94 8.94
CA ASN A 146 20.61 -12.19 10.32
C ASN A 146 19.67 -11.52 11.35
N LYS A 147 19.78 -11.97 12.59
CA LYS A 147 19.00 -11.46 13.72
C LYS A 147 19.09 -9.94 13.91
N THR A 148 20.23 -9.33 13.61
CA THR A 148 20.43 -7.88 13.74
C THR A 148 19.48 -7.11 12.82
N LEU A 149 19.32 -7.56 11.57
CA LEU A 149 18.39 -6.92 10.61
C LEU A 149 16.92 -7.11 11.04
N VAL A 150 16.56 -8.26 11.60
CA VAL A 150 15.21 -8.47 12.17
C VAL A 150 14.95 -7.47 13.29
N ILE A 151 15.91 -7.25 14.20
CA ILE A 151 15.78 -6.28 15.30
C ILE A 151 15.68 -4.85 14.75
N LEU A 152 16.54 -4.46 13.80
CA LEU A 152 16.50 -3.13 13.19
C LEU A 152 15.17 -2.88 12.48
N SER A 153 14.66 -3.87 11.73
CA SER A 153 13.34 -3.80 11.09
C SER A 153 12.21 -3.69 12.13
N THR A 154 12.35 -4.39 13.26
CA THR A 154 11.39 -4.27 14.36
C THR A 154 11.37 -2.86 14.93
N LEU A 155 12.54 -2.26 15.18
CA LEU A 155 12.65 -0.88 15.66
C LEU A 155 12.06 0.11 14.63
N PHE A 156 12.28 -0.13 13.33
CA PHE A 156 11.66 0.67 12.26
C PHE A 156 10.14 0.61 12.32
N PHE A 157 9.52 -0.57 12.44
CA PHE A 157 8.06 -0.70 12.52
C PHE A 157 7.45 -0.27 13.86
N LEU A 158 8.26 -0.03 14.87
CA LEU A 158 7.85 0.60 16.14
C LEU A 158 7.81 2.13 16.07
N LEU A 159 8.32 2.75 15.00
CA LEU A 159 8.19 4.19 14.82
C LEU A 159 6.71 4.61 14.77
N PRO A 160 6.32 5.66 15.50
CA PRO A 160 4.91 6.08 15.63
C PRO A 160 4.22 6.33 14.28
N MET A 161 4.96 6.76 13.25
CA MET A 161 4.41 7.05 11.93
C MET A 161 3.69 5.83 11.30
N HIS A 162 4.21 4.61 11.50
CA HIS A 162 3.62 3.40 10.91
C HIS A 162 2.28 3.06 11.54
N VAL A 163 2.20 3.10 12.87
CA VAL A 163 0.95 2.80 13.57
C VAL A 163 -0.08 3.90 13.35
N ILE A 164 0.31 5.18 13.38
CA ILE A 164 -0.60 6.30 13.14
C ILE A 164 -1.18 6.20 11.72
N LEU A 165 -0.33 5.93 10.71
CA LEU A 165 -0.79 5.72 9.34
C LEU A 165 -1.81 4.58 9.25
N SER A 166 -1.56 3.46 9.94
CA SER A 166 -2.47 2.30 9.93
C SER A 166 -3.80 2.55 10.65
N LEU A 167 -3.84 3.50 11.58
CA LEU A 167 -5.03 3.90 12.33
C LEU A 167 -5.76 5.11 11.72
N THR A 168 -5.19 5.71 10.67
CA THR A 168 -5.80 6.84 9.97
C THR A 168 -6.77 6.32 8.92
N SER A 169 -7.95 6.96 8.80
CA SER A 169 -8.94 6.65 7.76
C SER A 169 -8.49 7.03 6.34
N ALA A 170 -7.19 7.09 6.07
CA ALA A 170 -6.65 7.40 4.76
C ALA A 170 -6.49 6.13 3.92
N GLN A 171 -6.87 6.21 2.64
CA GLN A 171 -6.65 5.12 1.68
C GLN A 171 -5.17 4.72 1.54
N ASP A 172 -4.27 5.63 1.90
CA ASP A 172 -2.82 5.43 1.87
C ASP A 172 -2.34 4.29 2.79
N SER A 173 -3.06 4.01 3.87
CA SER A 173 -2.77 2.91 4.78
C SER A 173 -2.78 1.55 4.06
N ILE A 174 -3.91 1.20 3.45
CA ILE A 174 -4.06 -0.08 2.73
C ILE A 174 -3.22 -0.07 1.45
N PHE A 175 -3.12 1.08 0.77
CA PHE A 175 -2.27 1.21 -0.42
C PHE A 175 -0.81 0.91 -0.10
N THR A 176 -0.23 1.52 0.95
CA THR A 176 1.16 1.32 1.36
C THR A 176 1.42 -0.13 1.77
N ALA A 177 0.50 -0.74 2.52
CA ALA A 177 0.58 -2.16 2.89
C ALA A 177 0.57 -3.05 1.64
N SER A 178 -0.34 -2.78 0.69
CA SER A 178 -0.43 -3.53 -0.56
C SER A 178 0.81 -3.36 -1.43
N PHE A 179 1.32 -2.15 -1.56
CA PHE A 179 2.55 -1.84 -2.27
C PHE A 179 3.76 -2.58 -1.68
N ALA A 180 3.93 -2.52 -0.35
CA ALA A 180 5.01 -3.22 0.34
C ALA A 180 4.94 -4.74 0.12
N MET A 181 3.74 -5.31 0.13
CA MET A 181 3.56 -6.74 -0.15
C MET A 181 3.86 -7.11 -1.60
N VAL A 182 3.47 -6.27 -2.56
CA VAL A 182 3.82 -6.46 -3.98
C VAL A 182 5.34 -6.44 -4.17
N VAL A 183 6.02 -5.44 -3.56
CA VAL A 183 7.49 -5.34 -3.62
C VAL A 183 8.15 -6.58 -3.00
N LEU A 184 7.68 -7.04 -1.84
CA LEU A 184 8.20 -8.24 -1.19
C LEU A 184 8.09 -9.47 -2.11
N LEU A 185 6.91 -9.71 -2.68
CA LEU A 185 6.66 -10.86 -3.56
C LEU A 185 7.46 -10.79 -4.87
N LEU A 186 7.72 -9.59 -5.39
CA LEU A 186 8.60 -9.40 -6.54
C LEU A 186 10.06 -9.67 -6.19
N ILE A 187 10.52 -9.27 -4.99
CA ILE A 187 11.88 -9.61 -4.51
C ILE A 187 12.03 -11.13 -4.35
N GLU A 188 11.04 -11.81 -3.76
CA GLU A 188 11.05 -13.28 -3.65
C GLU A 188 11.13 -13.94 -5.03
N TYR A 189 10.39 -13.44 -6.02
CA TYR A 189 10.48 -13.90 -7.40
C TYR A 189 11.85 -13.66 -8.04
N LEU A 190 12.48 -12.51 -7.77
CA LEU A 190 13.82 -12.21 -8.29
C LEU A 190 14.91 -13.10 -7.70
N LEU A 191 14.73 -13.53 -6.44
CA LEU A 191 15.65 -14.44 -5.75
C LEU A 191 15.43 -15.91 -6.16
N ASP A 192 14.20 -16.28 -6.45
CA ASP A 192 13.83 -17.63 -6.93
C ASP A 192 12.76 -17.52 -8.02
N GLU A 193 13.17 -17.73 -9.25
CA GLU A 193 12.26 -17.67 -10.39
C GLU A 193 11.16 -18.76 -10.37
N GLN A 194 11.31 -19.82 -9.58
CA GLN A 194 10.30 -20.85 -9.38
C GLN A 194 9.26 -20.43 -8.33
N PHE A 195 9.51 -19.33 -7.61
CA PHE A 195 8.62 -18.79 -6.58
C PHE A 195 7.17 -18.57 -7.07
N LEU A 196 6.96 -18.23 -8.34
CA LEU A 196 5.63 -18.07 -8.91
C LEU A 196 4.93 -19.42 -9.17
N ASP A 197 4.71 -20.19 -8.13
CA ASP A 197 3.76 -21.29 -8.15
C ASP A 197 2.30 -20.76 -8.28
N LYS A 198 1.31 -21.65 -8.27
CA LYS A 198 -0.10 -21.25 -8.37
C LYS A 198 -0.54 -20.36 -7.21
N LYS A 199 -0.12 -20.66 -5.98
CA LYS A 199 -0.48 -19.96 -4.76
C LYS A 199 0.11 -18.54 -4.73
N ASN A 200 1.40 -18.42 -4.97
CA ASN A 200 2.11 -17.14 -4.96
C ASN A 200 1.70 -16.26 -6.15
N THR A 201 1.37 -16.86 -7.29
CA THR A 201 0.82 -16.14 -8.45
C THR A 201 -0.53 -15.49 -8.09
N ILE A 202 -1.43 -16.23 -7.44
CA ILE A 202 -2.72 -15.69 -6.98
C ILE A 202 -2.49 -14.61 -5.90
N LYS A 203 -1.59 -14.86 -4.96
CA LYS A 203 -1.25 -13.89 -3.90
C LYS A 203 -0.75 -12.58 -4.51
N LEU A 204 0.20 -12.64 -5.44
CA LEU A 204 0.74 -11.46 -6.13
C LEU A 204 -0.35 -10.74 -6.94
N PHE A 205 -1.19 -11.49 -7.67
CA PHE A 205 -2.32 -10.92 -8.42
C PHE A 205 -3.26 -10.13 -7.51
N LEU A 206 -3.68 -10.73 -6.39
CA LEU A 206 -4.62 -10.10 -5.47
C LEU A 206 -4.05 -8.82 -4.84
N TRP A 207 -2.78 -8.82 -4.44
CA TRP A 207 -2.14 -7.63 -3.86
C TRP A 207 -1.91 -6.52 -4.89
N MET A 208 -1.53 -6.86 -6.13
CA MET A 208 -1.43 -5.88 -7.21
C MET A 208 -2.80 -5.27 -7.55
N PHE A 209 -3.84 -6.10 -7.64
CA PHE A 209 -5.19 -5.64 -7.89
C PHE A 209 -5.70 -4.75 -6.75
N LEU A 210 -5.54 -5.18 -5.49
CA LEU A 210 -5.91 -4.40 -4.30
C LEU A 210 -5.21 -3.03 -4.29
N MET A 211 -3.91 -2.99 -4.56
CA MET A 211 -3.13 -1.75 -4.64
C MET A 211 -3.74 -0.76 -5.65
N CYS A 212 -4.12 -1.24 -6.84
CA CYS A 212 -4.69 -0.39 -7.89
C CYS A 212 -6.14 0.02 -7.61
N VAL A 213 -6.91 -0.84 -6.95
CA VAL A 213 -8.31 -0.57 -6.62
C VAL A 213 -8.41 0.41 -5.44
N ILE A 214 -7.50 0.33 -4.47
CA ILE A 214 -7.48 1.24 -3.32
C ILE A 214 -6.98 2.63 -3.73
N ARG A 215 -6.06 2.74 -4.67
CA ARG A 215 -5.57 4.03 -5.15
C ARG A 215 -5.31 4.01 -6.64
N ASN A 216 -5.90 4.95 -7.37
CA ASN A 216 -5.81 5.02 -8.84
C ASN A 216 -4.35 5.08 -9.33
N ASN A 217 -3.44 5.68 -8.54
CA ASN A 217 -2.03 5.79 -8.87
C ASN A 217 -1.28 4.44 -8.88
N GLY A 218 -1.86 3.38 -8.30
CA GLY A 218 -1.29 2.02 -8.33
C GLY A 218 -1.03 1.49 -9.74
N VAL A 219 -1.86 1.89 -10.71
CA VAL A 219 -1.68 1.53 -12.13
C VAL A 219 -0.34 2.03 -12.69
N TYR A 220 0.07 3.24 -12.35
CA TYR A 220 1.34 3.80 -12.83
C TYR A 220 2.54 3.02 -12.28
N VAL A 221 2.45 2.58 -11.01
CA VAL A 221 3.46 1.70 -10.41
C VAL A 221 3.55 0.39 -11.18
N LEU A 222 2.41 -0.26 -11.48
CA LEU A 222 2.41 -1.51 -12.24
C LEU A 222 2.91 -1.32 -13.67
N ALA A 223 2.56 -0.22 -14.33
CA ALA A 223 3.07 0.10 -15.66
C ALA A 223 4.60 0.25 -15.65
N PHE A 224 5.16 0.90 -14.63
CA PHE A 224 6.61 1.01 -14.45
C PHE A 224 7.26 -0.36 -14.19
N VAL A 225 6.65 -1.19 -13.33
CA VAL A 225 7.13 -2.57 -13.08
C VAL A 225 7.06 -3.42 -14.35
N LEU A 226 5.99 -3.30 -15.15
CA LEU A 226 5.86 -4.00 -16.43
C LEU A 226 6.96 -3.58 -17.41
N LEU A 227 7.20 -2.27 -17.55
CA LEU A 227 8.27 -1.74 -18.40
C LEU A 227 9.64 -2.30 -17.98
N THR A 228 9.93 -2.25 -16.68
CA THR A 228 11.17 -2.80 -16.13
C THR A 228 11.28 -4.32 -16.37
N ALA A 229 10.20 -5.07 -16.19
CA ALA A 229 10.15 -6.50 -16.46
C ALA A 229 10.38 -6.83 -17.94
N LEU A 230 9.89 -6.00 -18.86
CA LEU A 230 10.14 -6.13 -20.29
C LEU A 230 11.60 -5.86 -20.62
N LEU A 231 12.19 -4.79 -20.08
CA LEU A 231 13.60 -4.45 -20.30
C LEU A 231 14.56 -5.53 -19.76
N LEU A 232 14.24 -6.10 -18.61
CA LEU A 232 15.01 -7.18 -17.98
C LEU A 232 14.69 -8.56 -18.57
N LYS A 233 13.84 -8.64 -19.61
CA LYS A 233 13.40 -9.90 -20.25
C LYS A 233 12.88 -10.93 -19.25
N ALA A 234 12.07 -10.46 -18.29
CA ALA A 234 11.47 -11.33 -17.27
C ALA A 234 10.65 -12.47 -17.90
N ARG A 235 10.43 -13.53 -17.13
CA ARG A 235 9.66 -14.69 -17.61
C ARG A 235 8.27 -14.29 -18.09
N ARG A 236 7.81 -14.90 -19.17
CA ARG A 236 6.49 -14.68 -19.77
C ARG A 236 5.34 -14.73 -18.76
N LYS A 237 5.46 -15.61 -17.73
CA LYS A 237 4.43 -15.75 -16.69
C LYS A 237 4.24 -14.44 -15.89
N LEU A 238 5.32 -13.77 -15.49
CA LEU A 238 5.23 -12.48 -14.79
C LEU A 238 4.66 -11.40 -15.71
N LEU A 239 5.09 -11.33 -16.96
CA LEU A 239 4.59 -10.37 -17.93
C LEU A 239 3.09 -10.54 -18.17
N MET A 240 2.62 -11.79 -18.37
CA MET A 240 1.19 -12.07 -18.51
C MET A 240 0.41 -11.67 -17.24
N LEU A 241 0.95 -11.93 -16.05
CA LEU A 241 0.33 -11.55 -14.79
C LEU A 241 0.17 -10.03 -14.66
N LEU A 242 1.24 -9.27 -14.88
CA LEU A 242 1.22 -7.81 -14.82
C LEU A 242 0.23 -7.23 -15.85
N THR A 243 0.30 -7.71 -17.09
CA THR A 243 -0.61 -7.27 -18.16
C THR A 243 -2.07 -7.57 -17.82
N SER A 244 -2.36 -8.77 -17.26
CA SER A 244 -3.73 -9.14 -16.90
C SER A 244 -4.30 -8.25 -15.79
N VAL A 245 -3.51 -7.87 -14.80
CA VAL A 245 -3.93 -6.94 -13.75
C VAL A 245 -4.19 -5.55 -14.33
N ILE A 246 -3.30 -5.04 -15.17
CA ILE A 246 -3.47 -3.71 -15.82
C ILE A 246 -4.75 -3.69 -16.65
N ILE A 247 -5.02 -4.74 -17.45
CA ILE A 247 -6.25 -4.85 -18.23
C ILE A 247 -7.48 -4.86 -17.32
N LEU A 248 -7.44 -5.67 -16.25
CA LEU A 248 -8.56 -5.75 -15.31
C LEU A 248 -8.84 -4.42 -14.64
N VAL A 249 -7.79 -3.69 -14.25
CA VAL A 249 -7.93 -2.35 -13.66
C VAL A 249 -8.44 -1.34 -14.68
N ALA A 250 -8.02 -1.42 -15.94
CA ALA A 250 -8.56 -0.58 -17.01
C ALA A 250 -10.06 -0.83 -17.24
N VAL A 251 -10.50 -2.10 -17.18
CA VAL A 251 -11.92 -2.47 -17.24
C VAL A 251 -12.67 -1.92 -16.03
N TYR A 252 -12.08 -2.01 -14.82
CA TYR A 252 -12.67 -1.48 -13.61
C TYR A 252 -12.81 0.05 -13.64
N GLN A 253 -11.74 0.77 -13.99
CA GLN A 253 -11.74 2.25 -14.02
C GLN A 253 -12.45 2.84 -15.26
N GLY A 254 -12.67 2.07 -16.30
CA GLY A 254 -13.40 2.48 -17.49
C GLY A 254 -14.86 2.03 -17.46
N PRO A 255 -15.18 0.87 -18.05
CA PRO A 255 -16.56 0.39 -18.19
C PRO A 255 -17.32 0.27 -16.85
N VAL A 256 -16.68 -0.25 -15.79
CA VAL A 256 -17.38 -0.42 -14.49
C VAL A 256 -17.69 0.92 -13.86
N TYR A 257 -16.77 1.88 -13.88
CA TYR A 257 -17.04 3.24 -13.39
C TYR A 257 -18.17 3.89 -14.17
N ALA A 258 -18.19 3.76 -15.51
CA ALA A 258 -19.24 4.31 -16.35
C ALA A 258 -20.61 3.70 -16.01
N LEU A 259 -20.69 2.37 -15.82
CA LEU A 259 -21.93 1.67 -15.44
C LEU A 259 -22.42 2.05 -14.03
N CYS A 260 -21.50 2.32 -13.11
CA CYS A 260 -21.82 2.75 -11.75
C CYS A 260 -22.08 4.28 -11.63
N GLY A 261 -22.02 5.03 -12.73
CA GLY A 261 -22.22 6.48 -12.72
C GLY A 261 -21.10 7.25 -11.99
N VAL A 262 -19.91 6.66 -11.87
CA VAL A 262 -18.75 7.32 -11.25
C VAL A 262 -18.21 8.37 -12.22
N GLN A 263 -18.20 9.62 -11.78
CA GLN A 263 -17.66 10.72 -12.59
C GLN A 263 -16.15 10.87 -12.38
N LYS A 264 -15.44 11.18 -13.44
CA LYS A 264 -14.00 11.50 -13.34
C LYS A 264 -13.84 12.75 -12.49
N GLY A 265 -13.01 12.66 -11.43
CA GLY A 265 -12.62 13.80 -10.63
C GLY A 265 -11.97 14.86 -11.52
N THR A 266 -12.41 16.10 -11.43
CA THR A 266 -11.76 17.20 -12.13
C THR A 266 -10.63 17.74 -11.27
N ALA A 267 -9.45 17.93 -11.86
CA ALA A 267 -8.29 18.55 -11.19
C ALA A 267 -8.61 19.92 -10.56
N LEU A 268 -9.67 20.58 -11.03
CA LEU A 268 -10.19 21.82 -10.43
C LEU A 268 -10.62 21.66 -8.95
N ARG A 269 -11.11 20.46 -8.55
CA ARG A 269 -11.48 20.23 -7.14
C ARG A 269 -10.27 20.12 -6.23
N GLU A 270 -9.14 19.60 -6.74
CA GLU A 270 -7.88 19.59 -5.98
C GLU A 270 -7.30 20.99 -5.80
N MET A 271 -7.46 21.89 -6.79
CA MET A 271 -7.01 23.28 -6.68
C MET A 271 -7.87 24.13 -5.72
N LEU A 272 -9.16 23.83 -5.60
CA LEU A 272 -10.07 24.54 -4.70
C LEU A 272 -9.98 24.06 -3.24
N SER A 273 -9.31 22.94 -2.97
CA SER A 273 -9.07 22.43 -1.62
C SER A 273 -7.79 22.98 -0.99
N LEU A 274 -7.00 23.77 -1.70
CA LEU A 274 -5.94 24.54 -1.08
C LEU A 274 -6.58 25.67 -0.25
N PRO A 275 -6.33 25.73 1.07
CA PRO A 275 -6.86 26.82 1.88
C PRO A 275 -6.29 28.14 1.34
N LEU A 276 -7.21 29.08 1.00
CA LEU A 276 -6.89 30.47 0.81
C LEU A 276 -6.36 31.07 2.12
#